data_15117d2d3ea29dde37c17e61502fd8dc
#
_entry.id   15117d2d3ea29dde37c17e61502fd8dc
#
_cell.length_a   1.000
_cell.length_b   1.000
_cell.length_c   1.000
_cell.angle_alpha   90.00
_cell.angle_beta   90.00
_cell.angle_gamma   90.00
#
_symmetry.space_group_name_H-M   'P 1'
#
loop_
_entity.id
_entity.type
_entity.pdbx_description
1 polymer ?
#
loop_
_entity_poly.entity_id
_entity_poly.type
_entity_poly.pdbx_seq_one_letter_code
_entity_poly.pdbx_strand_id
1 'polypeptide(L)'
;MNLRFFIDRPVFSGVISVVIVLLGMISMFSLPVEQYPDIAPPTINVFATYPGANAETVQKAVITPLEEAINGVEDMTYMTSTASNTGDASINIYFKQGTNADMAAVNVQNRVNGALSQLPAEATKTGVTTEKQQNAELMTFALYSPDDRFDQTFLSNYVKINVEPRLKRISGVGKAQLFGSNYSMRLWLRPDKMAQYGLIPDDISAVLARQNIEAATGSFGANHPTANEYTMKYRGRLSGAEEFGELVVKSLPGGNVLRLKEVADVELGDEYYNYSSEV
;
A
#
# COMPACT_ATOMS: atom_id res chain seq x y z
N MET A 1 20.41 59.88 6.73
CA MET A 1 20.54 59.70 5.28
C MET A 1 20.10 60.97 4.60
N ASN A 2 21.00 61.64 3.84
CA ASN A 2 20.68 62.94 3.22
C ASN A 2 19.84 62.69 1.95
N LEU A 3 18.57 62.96 1.97
CA LEU A 3 17.64 62.87 0.83
C LEU A 3 18.07 63.73 -0.36
N ARG A 4 18.83 64.81 -0.10
CA ARG A 4 19.43 65.65 -1.16
C ARG A 4 20.37 64.91 -2.10
N PHE A 5 21.03 63.83 -1.64
CA PHE A 5 21.92 63.04 -2.48
C PHE A 5 21.20 62.40 -3.67
N PHE A 6 19.98 61.98 -3.47
CA PHE A 6 19.15 61.36 -4.52
C PHE A 6 18.53 62.40 -5.48
N ILE A 7 18.28 63.59 -4.97
CA ILE A 7 17.74 64.72 -5.76
C ILE A 7 18.83 65.27 -6.70
N ASP A 8 20.03 65.41 -6.18
CA ASP A 8 21.16 65.95 -6.94
C ASP A 8 21.73 64.99 -8.00
N ARG A 9 21.34 63.68 -7.95
CA ARG A 9 21.81 62.65 -8.86
C ARG A 9 20.63 61.82 -9.44
N PRO A 10 19.85 62.42 -10.37
CA PRO A 10 18.63 61.76 -10.87
C PRO A 10 18.87 60.46 -11.61
N VAL A 11 19.98 60.34 -12.35
CA VAL A 11 20.35 59.08 -13.05
C VAL A 11 20.65 57.96 -12.07
N PHE A 12 21.35 58.22 -11.00
CA PHE A 12 21.67 57.24 -9.97
C PHE A 12 20.39 56.77 -9.23
N SER A 13 19.52 57.68 -8.92
CA SER A 13 18.25 57.39 -8.32
C SER A 13 17.38 56.54 -9.23
N GLY A 14 17.33 56.84 -10.54
CA GLY A 14 16.63 56.08 -11.55
C GLY A 14 17.14 54.64 -11.67
N VAL A 15 18.48 54.47 -11.71
CA VAL A 15 19.11 53.12 -11.79
C VAL A 15 18.72 52.28 -10.55
N ILE A 16 18.81 52.86 -9.33
CA ILE A 16 18.42 52.14 -8.12
C ILE A 16 16.96 51.73 -8.17
N SER A 17 16.06 52.63 -8.61
CA SER A 17 14.65 52.29 -8.75
C SER A 17 14.38 51.15 -9.73
N VAL A 18 15.07 51.16 -10.87
CA VAL A 18 14.96 50.07 -11.85
C VAL A 18 15.50 48.74 -11.28
N VAL A 19 16.64 48.77 -10.57
CA VAL A 19 17.18 47.55 -9.93
C VAL A 19 16.22 46.99 -8.87
N ILE A 20 15.61 47.85 -8.05
CA ILE A 20 14.63 47.41 -7.04
C ILE A 20 13.41 46.79 -7.72
N VAL A 21 12.91 47.39 -8.81
CA VAL A 21 11.74 46.83 -9.55
C VAL A 21 12.11 45.49 -10.19
N LEU A 22 13.30 45.37 -10.79
CA LEU A 22 13.75 44.11 -11.37
C LEU A 22 13.92 43.00 -10.32
N LEU A 23 14.53 43.34 -9.18
CA LEU A 23 14.65 42.38 -8.05
C LEU A 23 13.27 41.97 -7.50
N GLY A 24 12.36 42.93 -7.38
CA GLY A 24 10.98 42.65 -6.96
C GLY A 24 10.24 41.72 -7.95
N MET A 25 10.43 41.94 -9.24
CA MET A 25 9.84 41.12 -10.29
C MET A 25 10.42 39.70 -10.27
N ILE A 26 11.74 39.55 -10.13
CA ILE A 26 12.40 38.25 -10.01
C ILE A 26 11.91 37.52 -8.74
N SER A 27 11.85 38.23 -7.63
CA SER A 27 11.35 37.65 -6.35
C SER A 27 9.92 37.18 -6.47
N MET A 28 9.06 37.91 -7.18
CA MET A 28 7.66 37.56 -7.39
C MET A 28 7.52 36.21 -8.13
N PHE A 29 8.37 35.94 -9.11
CA PHE A 29 8.36 34.65 -9.84
C PHE A 29 9.02 33.51 -9.09
N SER A 30 9.86 33.81 -8.09
CA SER A 30 10.55 32.79 -7.28
C SER A 30 9.81 32.43 -5.99
N LEU A 31 8.78 33.19 -5.62
CA LEU A 31 7.96 32.86 -4.46
C LEU A 31 7.09 31.62 -4.74
N PRO A 32 7.16 30.58 -3.91
CA PRO A 32 6.24 29.46 -4.03
C PRO A 32 4.81 29.96 -3.77
N VAL A 33 3.90 29.63 -4.68
CA VAL A 33 2.47 29.93 -4.54
C VAL A 33 1.80 28.69 -4.00
N GLU A 34 1.46 28.70 -2.72
CA GLU A 34 0.70 27.64 -2.05
C GLU A 34 -0.68 28.15 -1.68
N GLN A 35 -1.68 27.31 -1.82
CA GLN A 35 -3.06 27.67 -1.48
C GLN A 35 -3.25 27.86 0.03
N TYR A 36 -2.48 27.10 0.82
CA TYR A 36 -2.44 27.19 2.29
C TYR A 36 -0.99 27.26 2.75
N PRO A 37 -0.69 28.07 3.78
CA PRO A 37 0.65 28.06 4.38
C PRO A 37 0.99 26.65 4.88
N ASP A 38 2.23 26.20 4.68
CA ASP A 38 2.73 24.91 5.19
C ASP A 38 2.97 25.01 6.71
N ILE A 39 1.87 25.18 7.45
CA ILE A 39 1.85 25.25 8.92
C ILE A 39 1.61 23.87 9.56
N ALA A 40 1.21 22.87 8.78
CA ALA A 40 0.98 21.56 9.32
C ALA A 40 2.31 20.85 9.64
N PRO A 41 2.49 20.38 10.89
CA PRO A 41 3.67 19.61 11.22
C PRO A 41 3.72 18.33 10.38
N PRO A 42 4.91 17.89 9.97
CA PRO A 42 5.06 16.64 9.23
C PRO A 42 4.45 15.49 10.04
N THR A 43 3.67 14.66 9.36
CA THR A 43 3.01 13.49 9.96
C THR A 43 3.43 12.24 9.20
N ILE A 44 3.79 11.20 9.93
CA ILE A 44 4.10 9.88 9.39
C ILE A 44 3.01 8.92 9.85
N ASN A 45 2.44 8.18 8.90
CA ASN A 45 1.47 7.13 9.19
C ASN A 45 2.13 5.75 9.09
N VAL A 46 1.93 4.93 10.10
CA VAL A 46 2.29 3.49 10.08
C VAL A 46 1.00 2.71 10.05
N PHE A 47 0.85 1.88 9.04
CA PHE A 47 -0.34 1.05 8.84
C PHE A 47 0.04 -0.43 8.83
N ALA A 48 -0.76 -1.26 9.51
CA ALA A 48 -0.65 -2.70 9.54
C ALA A 48 -2.04 -3.33 9.56
N THR A 49 -2.18 -4.54 9.01
CA THR A 49 -3.43 -5.31 9.08
C THR A 49 -3.16 -6.66 9.73
N TYR A 50 -3.95 -7.01 10.73
CA TYR A 50 -3.98 -8.33 11.36
C TYR A 50 -5.31 -9.00 11.05
N PRO A 51 -5.42 -9.77 9.97
CA PRO A 51 -6.68 -10.35 9.51
C PRO A 51 -7.32 -11.25 10.55
N GLY A 52 -8.63 -11.07 10.77
CA GLY A 52 -9.40 -11.87 11.72
C GLY A 52 -9.27 -11.46 13.19
N ALA A 53 -8.44 -10.47 13.52
CA ALA A 53 -8.31 -9.96 14.87
C ALA A 53 -9.36 -8.86 15.14
N ASN A 54 -9.85 -8.81 16.39
CA ASN A 54 -10.65 -7.68 16.86
C ASN A 54 -9.77 -6.51 17.32
N ALA A 55 -10.37 -5.34 17.55
CA ALA A 55 -9.63 -4.12 17.92
C ALA A 55 -8.76 -4.29 19.17
N GLU A 56 -9.21 -5.02 20.19
CA GLU A 56 -8.44 -5.25 21.41
C GLU A 56 -7.19 -6.10 21.15
N THR A 57 -7.33 -7.14 20.33
CA THR A 57 -6.21 -7.98 19.92
C THR A 57 -5.21 -7.21 19.05
N VAL A 58 -5.71 -6.40 18.10
CA VAL A 58 -4.87 -5.51 17.27
C VAL A 58 -4.11 -4.52 18.14
N GLN A 59 -4.76 -3.91 19.12
CA GLN A 59 -4.13 -2.99 20.04
C GLN A 59 -2.97 -3.64 20.80
N LYS A 60 -3.21 -4.82 21.40
CA LYS A 60 -2.22 -5.51 22.24
C LYS A 60 -1.08 -6.12 21.45
N ALA A 61 -1.40 -6.76 20.32
CA ALA A 61 -0.45 -7.57 19.57
C ALA A 61 0.29 -6.81 18.46
N VAL A 62 -0.26 -5.70 17.97
CA VAL A 62 0.32 -4.93 16.85
C VAL A 62 0.66 -3.51 17.27
N ILE A 63 -0.32 -2.75 17.80
CA ILE A 63 -0.11 -1.33 18.11
C ILE A 63 0.89 -1.16 19.23
N THR A 64 0.71 -1.82 20.36
CA THR A 64 1.58 -1.64 21.54
C THR A 64 3.05 -1.89 21.23
N PRO A 65 3.48 -3.00 20.61
CA PRO A 65 4.88 -3.20 20.25
C PRO A 65 5.42 -2.16 19.26
N LEU A 66 4.60 -1.71 18.32
CA LEU A 66 4.99 -0.66 17.38
C LEU A 66 5.14 0.69 18.06
N GLU A 67 4.21 1.08 18.94
CA GLU A 67 4.29 2.31 19.73
C GLU A 67 5.54 2.34 20.62
N GLU A 68 5.84 1.24 21.31
CA GLU A 68 7.03 1.13 22.13
C GLU A 68 8.32 1.29 21.32
N ALA A 69 8.38 0.71 20.13
CA ALA A 69 9.53 0.85 19.26
C ALA A 69 9.67 2.24 18.64
N ILE A 70 8.56 2.86 18.25
CA ILE A 70 8.52 4.20 17.63
C ILE A 70 8.78 5.29 18.68
N ASN A 71 8.40 5.04 19.93
CA ASN A 71 8.56 6.03 20.99
C ASN A 71 10.03 6.48 21.10
N GLY A 72 10.23 7.79 21.17
CA GLY A 72 11.55 8.40 21.23
C GLY A 72 12.25 8.56 19.87
N VAL A 73 11.53 8.53 18.76
CA VAL A 73 12.03 9.01 17.46
C VAL A 73 12.31 10.52 17.57
N GLU A 74 13.44 10.94 17.00
CA GLU A 74 13.89 12.33 17.03
C GLU A 74 12.82 13.30 16.49
N ASP A 75 12.63 14.41 17.17
CA ASP A 75 11.64 15.46 16.88
C ASP A 75 10.17 15.03 16.88
N MET A 76 9.84 13.83 17.34
CA MET A 76 8.48 13.40 17.57
C MET A 76 7.86 14.24 18.70
N THR A 77 6.61 14.69 18.51
CA THR A 77 5.85 15.43 19.52
C THR A 77 4.88 14.51 20.27
N TYR A 78 4.07 13.77 19.52
CA TYR A 78 3.13 12.78 20.04
C TYR A 78 2.73 11.80 18.93
N MET A 79 2.06 10.73 19.29
CA MET A 79 1.45 9.79 18.36
C MET A 79 0.02 9.48 18.78
N THR A 80 -0.80 9.11 17.80
CA THR A 80 -2.17 8.64 18.01
C THR A 80 -2.35 7.34 17.26
N SER A 81 -3.02 6.38 17.89
CA SER A 81 -3.23 5.06 17.30
C SER A 81 -4.70 4.70 17.25
N THR A 82 -5.09 3.99 16.21
CA THR A 82 -6.45 3.51 16.00
C THR A 82 -6.40 2.03 15.66
N ALA A 83 -7.23 1.24 16.34
CA ALA A 83 -7.48 -0.17 16.07
C ALA A 83 -8.91 -0.36 15.59
N SER A 84 -9.10 -1.17 14.54
CA SER A 84 -10.41 -1.52 14.01
C SER A 84 -10.76 -2.98 14.31
N ASN A 85 -12.06 -3.28 14.41
CA ASN A 85 -12.56 -4.67 14.48
C ASN A 85 -12.41 -5.44 13.17
N THR A 86 -12.00 -4.76 12.09
CA THR A 86 -11.61 -5.38 10.81
C THR A 86 -10.18 -5.91 10.81
N GLY A 87 -9.44 -5.66 11.88
CA GLY A 87 -8.04 -6.07 12.00
C GLY A 87 -7.03 -5.00 11.62
N ASP A 88 -7.48 -3.78 11.29
CA ASP A 88 -6.59 -2.71 10.85
C ASP A 88 -6.02 -1.92 12.03
N ALA A 89 -4.75 -1.59 11.94
CA ALA A 89 -3.99 -0.75 12.84
C ALA A 89 -3.44 0.46 12.09
N SER A 90 -3.64 1.66 12.61
CA SER A 90 -3.06 2.89 12.08
C SER A 90 -2.44 3.70 13.21
N ILE A 91 -1.18 4.09 13.06
CA ILE A 91 -0.43 4.92 14.02
C ILE A 91 0.00 6.19 13.28
N ASN A 92 -0.51 7.34 13.72
CA ASN A 92 -0.12 8.65 13.21
C ASN A 92 0.91 9.28 14.15
N ILE A 93 2.09 9.58 13.63
CA ILE A 93 3.20 10.15 14.37
C ILE A 93 3.38 11.60 13.92
N TYR A 94 3.28 12.52 14.87
CA TYR A 94 3.37 13.97 14.65
C TYR A 94 4.74 14.49 15.06
N PHE A 95 5.35 15.28 14.19
CA PHE A 95 6.69 15.84 14.39
C PHE A 95 6.63 17.34 14.67
N LYS A 96 7.73 17.91 15.11
CA LYS A 96 7.87 19.37 15.24
C LYS A 96 7.82 20.03 13.87
N GLN A 97 7.31 21.26 13.85
CA GLN A 97 7.35 22.05 12.63
C GLN A 97 8.80 22.29 12.18
N GLY A 98 9.04 22.16 10.86
CA GLY A 98 10.39 22.30 10.28
C GLY A 98 11.21 20.99 10.27
N THR A 99 10.70 19.89 10.84
CA THR A 99 11.33 18.56 10.72
C THR A 99 11.29 18.09 9.26
N ASN A 100 12.39 17.53 8.79
CA ASN A 100 12.43 16.93 7.45
C ASN A 100 11.59 15.64 7.42
N ALA A 101 10.49 15.68 6.67
CA ALA A 101 9.54 14.56 6.58
C ALA A 101 10.16 13.28 6.01
N ASP A 102 11.15 13.39 5.10
CA ASP A 102 11.84 12.23 4.53
C ASP A 102 12.70 11.53 5.58
N MET A 103 13.47 12.29 6.34
CA MET A 103 14.29 11.75 7.43
C MET A 103 13.42 11.18 8.55
N ALA A 104 12.32 11.85 8.90
CA ALA A 104 11.37 11.35 9.87
C ALA A 104 10.78 9.99 9.44
N ALA A 105 10.38 9.86 8.17
CA ALA A 105 9.88 8.59 7.64
C ALA A 105 10.93 7.47 7.70
N VAL A 106 12.18 7.76 7.36
CA VAL A 106 13.30 6.79 7.46
C VAL A 106 13.53 6.38 8.90
N ASN A 107 13.53 7.33 9.84
CA ASN A 107 13.73 7.03 11.26
C ASN A 107 12.60 6.17 11.83
N VAL A 108 11.34 6.49 11.50
CA VAL A 108 10.18 5.67 11.88
C VAL A 108 10.29 4.27 11.27
N GLN A 109 10.57 4.17 9.96
CA GLN A 109 10.71 2.88 9.28
C GLN A 109 11.79 2.00 9.91
N ASN A 110 12.93 2.56 10.31
CA ASN A 110 13.99 1.83 10.99
C ASN A 110 13.52 1.27 12.35
N ARG A 111 12.73 2.04 13.11
CA ARG A 111 12.15 1.59 14.37
C ARG A 111 11.10 0.50 14.17
N VAL A 112 10.21 0.68 13.20
CA VAL A 112 9.21 -0.32 12.79
C VAL A 112 9.88 -1.63 12.40
N ASN A 113 10.93 -1.58 11.57
CA ASN A 113 11.67 -2.78 11.16
C ASN A 113 12.26 -3.54 12.35
N GLY A 114 12.72 -2.84 13.39
CA GLY A 114 13.21 -3.46 14.64
C GLY A 114 12.11 -4.19 15.42
N ALA A 115 10.86 -3.74 15.31
CA ALA A 115 9.73 -4.32 16.01
C ALA A 115 9.04 -5.48 15.24
N LEU A 116 9.33 -5.68 13.93
CA LEU A 116 8.65 -6.70 13.12
C LEU A 116 8.74 -8.12 13.71
N SER A 117 9.83 -8.45 14.38
CA SER A 117 10.01 -9.77 15.02
C SER A 117 9.11 -10.01 16.24
N GLN A 118 8.53 -8.94 16.79
CA GLN A 118 7.62 -8.99 17.94
C GLN A 118 6.14 -9.07 17.52
N LEU A 119 5.86 -8.86 16.24
CA LEU A 119 4.51 -8.88 15.70
C LEU A 119 4.06 -10.30 15.33
N PRO A 120 2.75 -10.59 15.35
CA PRO A 120 2.21 -11.84 14.84
C PRO A 120 2.60 -12.09 13.37
N ALA A 121 2.83 -13.36 13.04
CA ALA A 121 3.22 -13.74 11.68
C ALA A 121 2.20 -13.33 10.61
N GLU A 122 0.91 -13.36 10.93
CA GLU A 122 -0.18 -12.94 10.04
C GLU A 122 -0.11 -11.44 9.74
N ALA A 123 0.19 -10.61 10.73
CA ALA A 123 0.36 -9.16 10.54
C ALA A 123 1.62 -8.83 9.73
N THR A 124 2.71 -9.57 9.94
CA THR A 124 3.94 -9.37 9.17
C THR A 124 3.85 -9.86 7.73
N LYS A 125 3.02 -10.89 7.45
CA LYS A 125 2.75 -11.36 6.07
C LYS A 125 2.00 -10.34 5.22
N THR A 126 1.05 -9.60 5.80
CA THR A 126 0.34 -8.52 5.12
C THR A 126 1.23 -7.31 4.90
N GLY A 127 2.27 -7.16 5.72
CA GLY A 127 3.24 -6.08 5.70
C GLY A 127 2.84 -4.92 6.60
N VAL A 128 3.86 -4.23 7.12
CA VAL A 128 3.73 -2.98 7.85
C VAL A 128 4.27 -1.87 6.96
N THR A 129 3.43 -0.90 6.63
CA THR A 129 3.79 0.21 5.75
C THR A 129 4.01 1.48 6.55
N THR A 130 4.99 2.27 6.13
CA THR A 130 5.28 3.59 6.70
C THR A 130 5.20 4.62 5.58
N GLU A 131 4.30 5.56 5.67
CA GLU A 131 4.05 6.56 4.65
C GLU A 131 4.04 7.96 5.25
N LYS A 132 4.51 8.94 4.47
CA LYS A 132 4.29 10.36 4.81
C LYS A 132 2.82 10.67 4.60
N GLN A 133 2.17 11.22 5.62
CA GLN A 133 0.81 11.72 5.49
C GLN A 133 0.87 13.13 4.93
N GLN A 134 0.35 13.32 3.73
CA GLN A 134 0.11 14.65 3.18
C GLN A 134 -1.29 15.09 3.58
N ASN A 135 -1.37 16.27 4.19
CA ASN A 135 -2.62 16.81 4.74
C ASN A 135 -3.49 17.52 3.68
N ALA A 136 -3.07 17.56 2.42
CA ALA A 136 -3.79 18.22 1.35
C ALA A 136 -4.09 17.25 0.21
N GLU A 137 -5.36 16.99 -0.03
CA GLU A 137 -5.83 16.42 -1.29
C GLU A 137 -5.74 17.47 -2.39
N LEU A 138 -4.98 17.18 -3.43
CA LEU A 138 -4.86 18.05 -4.59
C LEU A 138 -6.09 17.93 -5.49
N MET A 139 -6.53 16.70 -5.75
CA MET A 139 -7.63 16.42 -6.66
C MET A 139 -8.19 15.02 -6.41
N THR A 140 -9.52 14.92 -6.44
CA THR A 140 -10.26 13.66 -6.50
C THR A 140 -11.01 13.58 -7.82
N PHE A 141 -10.94 12.46 -8.51
CA PHE A 141 -11.70 12.22 -9.73
C PHE A 141 -12.31 10.83 -9.73
N ALA A 142 -13.50 10.72 -10.31
CA ALA A 142 -14.22 9.47 -10.47
C ALA A 142 -14.13 8.99 -11.93
N LEU A 143 -13.89 7.71 -12.11
CA LEU A 143 -13.99 7.03 -13.40
C LEU A 143 -15.29 6.24 -13.42
N TYR A 144 -16.12 6.44 -14.43
CA TYR A 144 -17.38 5.73 -14.58
C TYR A 144 -17.58 5.25 -16.03
N SER A 145 -18.41 4.23 -16.20
CA SER A 145 -18.83 3.73 -17.52
C SER A 145 -20.19 4.31 -17.88
N PRO A 146 -20.31 5.15 -18.92
CA PRO A 146 -21.61 5.74 -19.29
C PRO A 146 -22.65 4.71 -19.75
N ASP A 147 -22.22 3.58 -20.25
CA ASP A 147 -23.06 2.54 -20.87
C ASP A 147 -23.21 1.30 -19.99
N ASP A 148 -22.79 1.35 -18.73
CA ASP A 148 -22.74 0.21 -17.79
C ASP A 148 -22.05 -1.06 -18.35
N ARG A 149 -21.22 -0.88 -19.37
CA ARG A 149 -20.50 -2.00 -20.04
C ARG A 149 -19.40 -2.58 -19.18
N PHE A 150 -18.87 -1.79 -18.26
CA PHE A 150 -17.79 -2.15 -17.36
C PHE A 150 -18.26 -1.98 -15.93
N ASP A 151 -18.12 -3.05 -15.16
CA ASP A 151 -18.45 -3.04 -13.74
C ASP A 151 -17.39 -2.27 -12.91
N GLN A 152 -17.73 -1.98 -11.69
CA GLN A 152 -16.89 -1.24 -10.75
C GLN A 152 -15.53 -1.92 -10.53
N THR A 153 -15.52 -3.24 -10.45
CA THR A 153 -14.30 -4.03 -10.23
C THR A 153 -13.35 -3.92 -11.42
N PHE A 154 -13.89 -4.00 -12.64
CA PHE A 154 -13.11 -3.79 -13.87
C PHE A 154 -12.50 -2.39 -13.91
N LEU A 155 -13.31 -1.35 -13.63
CA LEU A 155 -12.84 0.04 -13.63
C LEU A 155 -11.75 0.25 -12.57
N SER A 156 -11.93 -0.28 -11.37
CA SER A 156 -10.93 -0.22 -10.29
C SER A 156 -9.62 -0.89 -10.70
N ASN A 157 -9.71 -2.09 -11.27
CA ASN A 157 -8.55 -2.83 -11.75
C ASN A 157 -7.84 -2.09 -12.92
N TYR A 158 -8.62 -1.49 -13.83
CA TYR A 158 -8.07 -0.68 -14.91
C TYR A 158 -7.29 0.54 -14.38
N VAL A 159 -7.87 1.26 -13.41
CA VAL A 159 -7.20 2.39 -12.76
C VAL A 159 -5.92 1.93 -12.07
N LYS A 160 -5.95 0.82 -11.34
CA LYS A 160 -4.81 0.26 -10.62
C LYS A 160 -3.63 -0.06 -11.53
N ILE A 161 -3.93 -0.65 -12.69
CA ILE A 161 -2.88 -1.13 -13.61
C ILE A 161 -2.41 -0.01 -14.54
N ASN A 162 -3.33 0.82 -15.06
CA ASN A 162 -3.03 1.74 -16.15
C ASN A 162 -2.91 3.20 -15.73
N VAL A 163 -3.69 3.65 -14.76
CA VAL A 163 -3.79 5.07 -14.40
C VAL A 163 -2.90 5.40 -13.20
N GLU A 164 -3.03 4.69 -12.10
CA GLU A 164 -2.29 4.94 -10.86
C GLU A 164 -0.77 4.99 -11.06
N PRO A 165 -0.13 4.04 -11.79
CA PRO A 165 1.32 4.10 -12.01
C PRO A 165 1.76 5.30 -12.85
N ARG A 166 0.89 5.79 -13.75
CA ARG A 166 1.18 6.97 -14.55
C ARG A 166 1.10 8.24 -13.71
N LEU A 167 0.08 8.34 -12.85
CA LEU A 167 -0.08 9.47 -11.93
C LEU A 167 1.11 9.57 -10.96
N LYS A 168 1.53 8.46 -10.38
CA LYS A 168 2.69 8.40 -9.45
C LYS A 168 4.02 8.83 -10.09
N ARG A 169 4.12 8.83 -11.43
CA ARG A 169 5.33 9.28 -12.15
C ARG A 169 5.35 10.77 -12.44
N ILE A 170 4.25 11.47 -12.23
CA ILE A 170 4.17 12.92 -12.46
C ILE A 170 4.94 13.61 -11.33
N SER A 171 5.87 14.51 -11.71
CA SER A 171 6.61 15.31 -10.73
C SER A 171 5.64 16.15 -9.90
N GLY A 172 5.79 16.12 -8.58
CA GLY A 172 4.90 16.82 -7.65
C GLY A 172 3.75 15.98 -7.11
N VAL A 173 3.47 14.79 -7.67
CA VAL A 173 2.48 13.85 -7.10
C VAL A 173 3.15 13.02 -6.02
N GLY A 174 2.81 13.28 -4.76
CA GLY A 174 3.34 12.54 -3.62
C GLY A 174 2.65 11.20 -3.39
N LYS A 175 1.33 11.13 -3.59
CA LYS A 175 0.51 9.94 -3.41
C LYS A 175 -0.64 9.92 -4.42
N ALA A 176 -0.91 8.77 -4.99
CA ALA A 176 -2.16 8.48 -5.70
C ALA A 176 -2.81 7.29 -5.00
N GLN A 177 -4.06 7.45 -4.58
CA GLN A 177 -4.81 6.43 -3.86
C GLN A 177 -6.06 6.08 -4.64
N LEU A 178 -6.30 4.80 -4.84
CA LEU A 178 -7.52 4.28 -5.43
C LEU A 178 -8.49 3.89 -4.31
N PHE A 179 -9.72 4.39 -4.40
CA PHE A 179 -10.86 3.93 -3.60
C PHE A 179 -11.67 2.95 -4.46
N GLY A 180 -11.49 1.67 -4.26
CA GLY A 180 -12.14 0.63 -5.04
C GLY A 180 -11.60 -0.76 -4.67
N SER A 181 -12.26 -1.79 -5.21
CA SER A 181 -11.86 -3.17 -5.00
C SER A 181 -11.10 -3.71 -6.22
N ASN A 182 -10.11 -4.57 -5.98
CA ASN A 182 -9.42 -5.29 -7.05
C ASN A 182 -10.08 -6.65 -7.27
N TYR A 183 -9.74 -7.31 -8.38
CA TYR A 183 -10.09 -8.71 -8.55
C TYR A 183 -9.33 -9.59 -7.56
N SER A 184 -10.07 -10.52 -6.96
CA SER A 184 -9.55 -11.56 -6.08
C SER A 184 -10.21 -12.89 -6.38
N MET A 185 -9.48 -14.00 -6.18
CA MET A 185 -10.07 -15.33 -6.26
C MET A 185 -10.78 -15.62 -4.94
N ARG A 186 -12.09 -15.81 -5.01
CA ARG A 186 -12.96 -16.13 -3.88
C ARG A 186 -13.19 -17.62 -3.76
N LEU A 187 -13.04 -18.12 -2.55
CA LEU A 187 -13.29 -19.50 -2.21
C LEU A 187 -14.39 -19.53 -1.15
N TRP A 188 -15.60 -19.85 -1.55
CA TRP A 188 -16.75 -20.03 -0.66
C TRP A 188 -16.76 -21.45 -0.13
N LEU A 189 -16.23 -21.65 1.06
CA LEU A 189 -16.11 -22.95 1.69
C LEU A 189 -17.49 -23.48 2.05
N ARG A 190 -17.71 -24.79 1.82
CA ARG A 190 -18.95 -25.50 2.19
C ARG A 190 -18.72 -26.30 3.47
N PRO A 191 -19.13 -25.81 4.65
CA PRO A 191 -18.82 -26.44 5.93
C PRO A 191 -19.30 -27.90 6.02
N ASP A 192 -20.50 -28.18 5.48
CA ASP A 192 -21.05 -29.53 5.49
C ASP A 192 -20.21 -30.54 4.74
N LYS A 193 -19.67 -30.11 3.57
CA LYS A 193 -18.77 -30.94 2.77
C LYS A 193 -17.41 -31.10 3.43
N MET A 194 -16.89 -30.03 4.01
CA MET A 194 -15.62 -30.08 4.74
C MET A 194 -15.70 -31.02 5.94
N ALA A 195 -16.81 -30.96 6.71
CA ALA A 195 -17.02 -31.86 7.83
C ALA A 195 -17.08 -33.33 7.43
N GLN A 196 -17.70 -33.67 6.28
CA GLN A 196 -17.73 -35.05 5.74
C GLN A 196 -16.35 -35.62 5.50
N TYR A 197 -15.40 -34.78 5.08
CA TYR A 197 -14.02 -35.18 4.78
C TYR A 197 -13.05 -34.89 5.92
N GLY A 198 -13.53 -34.38 7.07
CA GLY A 198 -12.70 -34.02 8.22
C GLY A 198 -11.68 -32.93 7.88
N LEU A 199 -12.13 -31.89 7.18
CA LEU A 199 -11.32 -30.73 6.80
C LEU A 199 -11.69 -29.52 7.62
N ILE A 200 -10.68 -28.68 7.89
CA ILE A 200 -10.82 -27.35 8.48
C ILE A 200 -10.34 -26.28 7.48
N PRO A 201 -10.72 -25.01 7.61
CA PRO A 201 -10.29 -23.94 6.71
C PRO A 201 -8.78 -23.82 6.56
N ASP A 202 -8.02 -24.10 7.63
CA ASP A 202 -6.56 -24.07 7.62
C ASP A 202 -5.96 -25.12 6.68
N ASP A 203 -6.60 -26.26 6.50
CA ASP A 203 -6.16 -27.28 5.53
C ASP A 203 -6.21 -26.72 4.11
N ILE A 204 -7.26 -25.99 3.78
CA ILE A 204 -7.40 -25.33 2.45
C ILE A 204 -6.33 -24.26 2.29
N SER A 205 -6.12 -23.44 3.31
CA SER A 205 -5.07 -22.41 3.30
C SER A 205 -3.68 -23.02 3.10
N ALA A 206 -3.38 -24.13 3.77
CA ALA A 206 -2.13 -24.86 3.63
C ALA A 206 -1.95 -25.45 2.22
N VAL A 207 -3.03 -25.93 1.59
CA VAL A 207 -3.01 -26.45 0.21
C VAL A 207 -2.71 -25.30 -0.77
N LEU A 208 -3.38 -24.17 -0.64
CA LEU A 208 -3.14 -22.99 -1.46
C LEU A 208 -1.71 -22.50 -1.34
N ALA A 209 -1.21 -22.37 -0.11
CA ALA A 209 0.17 -21.95 0.15
C ALA A 209 1.22 -22.87 -0.49
N ARG A 210 0.93 -24.15 -0.63
CA ARG A 210 1.85 -25.15 -1.22
C ARG A 210 1.74 -25.27 -2.74
N GLN A 211 0.54 -25.13 -3.30
CA GLN A 211 0.27 -25.40 -4.71
C GLN A 211 0.12 -24.14 -5.58
N ASN A 212 -0.18 -22.99 -4.97
CA ASN A 212 -0.30 -21.71 -5.68
C ASN A 212 0.90 -20.80 -5.42
N ILE A 213 2.09 -21.31 -5.72
CA ILE A 213 3.36 -20.58 -5.54
C ILE A 213 4.12 -20.47 -6.86
N GLU A 214 4.97 -19.48 -6.97
CA GLU A 214 5.94 -19.36 -8.03
C GLU A 214 7.29 -19.86 -7.51
N ALA A 215 7.75 -20.99 -8.06
CA ALA A 215 8.99 -21.63 -7.62
C ALA A 215 10.00 -21.70 -8.75
N ALA A 216 11.27 -21.42 -8.44
CA ALA A 216 12.37 -21.66 -9.34
C ALA A 216 12.68 -23.18 -9.32
N THR A 217 12.43 -23.85 -10.44
CA THR A 217 12.56 -25.30 -10.55
C THR A 217 13.97 -25.76 -10.92
N GLY A 218 14.88 -24.80 -11.23
CA GLY A 218 16.24 -25.10 -11.64
C GLY A 218 16.34 -25.74 -13.05
N SER A 219 17.50 -26.31 -13.34
CA SER A 219 17.77 -27.01 -14.60
C SER A 219 18.22 -28.44 -14.35
N PHE A 220 17.90 -29.33 -15.26
CA PHE A 220 18.35 -30.72 -15.26
C PHE A 220 19.55 -30.84 -16.18
N GLY A 221 20.65 -31.43 -15.69
CA GLY A 221 21.87 -31.64 -16.48
C GLY A 221 22.95 -30.56 -16.39
N ALA A 222 22.75 -29.48 -15.61
CA ALA A 222 23.68 -28.35 -15.46
C ALA A 222 25.10 -28.74 -15.00
N ASN A 223 25.26 -29.86 -14.26
CA ASN A 223 26.55 -30.33 -13.72
C ASN A 223 26.95 -31.74 -14.26
N HIS A 224 26.34 -32.19 -15.33
CA HIS A 224 26.65 -33.50 -15.93
C HIS A 224 27.45 -33.29 -17.22
N PRO A 225 28.41 -34.20 -17.57
CA PRO A 225 29.21 -34.10 -18.79
C PRO A 225 28.40 -34.31 -20.08
N THR A 226 27.08 -34.34 -20.02
CA THR A 226 26.20 -34.39 -21.19
C THR A 226 26.00 -33.00 -21.78
N ALA A 227 25.96 -32.91 -23.12
CA ALA A 227 25.96 -31.66 -23.88
C ALA A 227 24.65 -30.84 -23.76
N ASN A 228 23.62 -31.30 -23.06
CA ASN A 228 22.30 -30.67 -23.01
C ASN A 228 21.86 -30.38 -21.59
N GLU A 229 21.55 -29.09 -21.34
CA GLU A 229 20.89 -28.62 -20.16
C GLU A 229 19.40 -28.35 -20.48
N TYR A 230 18.52 -28.87 -19.65
CA TYR A 230 17.07 -28.65 -19.76
C TYR A 230 16.57 -27.81 -18.62
N THR A 231 16.13 -26.57 -18.88
CA THR A 231 15.47 -25.73 -17.89
C THR A 231 14.07 -26.26 -17.62
N MET A 232 13.79 -26.63 -16.40
CA MET A 232 12.44 -27.03 -16.00
C MET A 232 11.55 -25.76 -15.89
N LYS A 233 10.37 -25.83 -16.52
CA LYS A 233 9.35 -24.79 -16.36
C LYS A 233 8.25 -25.30 -15.45
N TYR A 234 7.97 -24.56 -14.39
CA TYR A 234 6.82 -24.75 -13.54
C TYR A 234 5.68 -23.84 -14.01
N ARG A 235 4.43 -24.29 -13.86
CA ARG A 235 3.27 -23.55 -14.35
C ARG A 235 3.03 -22.22 -13.61
N GLY A 236 3.59 -22.07 -12.41
CA GLY A 236 3.47 -20.88 -11.61
C GLY A 236 2.13 -20.75 -10.88
N ARG A 237 1.74 -19.51 -10.60
CA ARG A 237 0.47 -19.22 -9.94
C ARG A 237 -0.71 -19.53 -10.83
N LEU A 238 -1.77 -20.03 -10.21
CA LEU A 238 -3.05 -20.28 -10.87
C LEU A 238 -3.75 -18.96 -11.19
N SER A 239 -4.41 -18.88 -12.33
CA SER A 239 -5.02 -17.65 -12.82
C SER A 239 -6.54 -17.72 -13.02
N GLY A 240 -7.13 -18.90 -13.08
CA GLY A 240 -8.54 -19.10 -13.35
C GLY A 240 -9.28 -19.88 -12.27
N ALA A 241 -10.58 -19.61 -12.09
CA ALA A 241 -11.41 -20.32 -11.11
C ALA A 241 -11.41 -21.83 -11.31
N GLU A 242 -11.41 -22.29 -12.57
CA GLU A 242 -11.34 -23.71 -12.91
C GLU A 242 -10.04 -24.34 -12.41
N GLU A 243 -8.91 -23.66 -12.59
CA GLU A 243 -7.60 -24.15 -12.14
C GLU A 243 -7.53 -24.29 -10.63
N PHE A 244 -8.08 -23.31 -9.90
CA PHE A 244 -8.21 -23.39 -8.44
C PHE A 244 -9.13 -24.55 -8.03
N GLY A 245 -10.25 -24.73 -8.74
CA GLY A 245 -11.18 -25.83 -8.47
C GLY A 245 -10.55 -27.21 -8.58
N GLU A 246 -9.56 -27.38 -9.46
CA GLU A 246 -8.86 -28.65 -9.69
C GLU A 246 -7.74 -28.95 -8.67
N LEU A 247 -7.43 -28.02 -7.74
CA LEU A 247 -6.47 -28.27 -6.67
C LEU A 247 -6.83 -29.48 -5.83
N VAL A 248 -5.86 -30.34 -5.60
CA VAL A 248 -6.03 -31.53 -4.76
C VAL A 248 -5.91 -31.14 -3.30
N VAL A 249 -7.02 -31.25 -2.57
CA VAL A 249 -7.10 -30.94 -1.13
C VAL A 249 -6.68 -32.12 -0.29
N LYS A 250 -7.16 -33.34 -0.64
CA LYS A 250 -6.92 -34.55 0.17
C LYS A 250 -6.89 -35.79 -0.72
N SER A 251 -6.03 -36.73 -0.40
CA SER A 251 -6.07 -38.08 -0.99
C SER A 251 -7.01 -38.95 -0.19
N LEU A 252 -7.90 -39.66 -0.88
CA LEU A 252 -8.89 -40.53 -0.29
C LEU A 252 -8.48 -42.01 -0.41
N PRO A 253 -9.01 -42.91 0.41
CA PRO A 253 -8.79 -44.37 0.24
C PRO A 253 -9.19 -44.83 -1.15
N GLY A 254 -8.44 -45.77 -1.71
CA GLY A 254 -8.72 -46.32 -3.05
C GLY A 254 -8.12 -45.51 -4.21
N GLY A 255 -7.26 -44.55 -3.93
CA GLY A 255 -6.57 -43.75 -4.98
C GLY A 255 -7.38 -42.55 -5.50
N ASN A 256 -8.56 -42.32 -4.98
CA ASN A 256 -9.34 -41.13 -5.30
C ASN A 256 -8.74 -39.88 -4.68
N VAL A 257 -8.98 -38.74 -5.29
CA VAL A 257 -8.54 -37.44 -4.81
C VAL A 257 -9.74 -36.53 -4.61
N LEU A 258 -9.73 -35.79 -3.51
CA LEU A 258 -10.72 -34.75 -3.23
C LEU A 258 -10.17 -33.43 -3.78
N ARG A 259 -10.96 -32.78 -4.65
CA ARG A 259 -10.60 -31.51 -5.26
C ARG A 259 -11.30 -30.36 -4.57
N LEU A 260 -10.74 -29.15 -4.69
CA LEU A 260 -11.24 -27.95 -4.05
C LEU A 260 -12.69 -27.65 -4.46
N LYS A 261 -13.05 -27.82 -5.72
CA LYS A 261 -14.43 -27.65 -6.23
C LYS A 261 -15.49 -28.50 -5.57
N GLU A 262 -15.11 -29.60 -4.90
CA GLU A 262 -16.04 -30.49 -4.19
C GLU A 262 -16.40 -29.97 -2.79
N VAL A 263 -15.53 -29.10 -2.22
CA VAL A 263 -15.67 -28.56 -0.87
C VAL A 263 -15.80 -27.03 -0.83
N ALA A 264 -15.62 -26.35 -1.97
CA ALA A 264 -15.73 -24.91 -2.12
C ALA A 264 -16.29 -24.52 -3.48
N ASP A 265 -16.99 -23.39 -3.54
CA ASP A 265 -17.29 -22.68 -4.77
C ASP A 265 -16.17 -21.68 -5.04
N VAL A 266 -15.65 -21.69 -6.26
CA VAL A 266 -14.50 -20.85 -6.67
C VAL A 266 -14.96 -19.86 -7.73
N GLU A 267 -14.80 -18.58 -7.45
CA GLU A 267 -15.14 -17.51 -8.39
C GLU A 267 -14.13 -16.36 -8.38
N LEU A 268 -14.06 -15.65 -9.48
CA LEU A 268 -13.32 -14.38 -9.55
C LEU A 268 -14.30 -13.26 -9.14
N GLY A 269 -14.00 -12.59 -8.04
CA GLY A 269 -14.85 -11.53 -7.49
C GLY A 269 -14.01 -10.40 -6.91
N ASP A 270 -14.66 -9.54 -6.12
CA ASP A 270 -14.03 -8.41 -5.46
C ASP A 270 -13.16 -8.84 -4.28
N GLU A 271 -12.03 -8.16 -4.09
CA GLU A 271 -11.18 -8.32 -2.92
C GLU A 271 -11.91 -7.89 -1.63
N TYR A 272 -12.68 -6.79 -1.72
CA TYR A 272 -13.47 -6.24 -0.62
C TYR A 272 -14.87 -5.90 -1.10
N TYR A 273 -15.92 -6.28 -0.33
CA TYR A 273 -17.32 -5.94 -0.60
C TYR A 273 -17.79 -4.67 0.13
N ASN A 274 -16.89 -3.99 0.86
CA ASN A 274 -17.25 -2.85 1.70
C ASN A 274 -17.16 -1.51 0.97
N TYR A 275 -16.77 -1.51 -0.29
CA TYR A 275 -16.66 -0.30 -1.11
C TYR A 275 -17.69 -0.34 -2.22
N SER A 276 -18.73 0.49 -2.11
CA SER A 276 -19.59 0.87 -3.23
C SER A 276 -19.40 2.35 -3.49
N SER A 277 -19.21 2.72 -4.75
CA SER A 277 -19.20 4.12 -5.19
C SER A 277 -20.36 4.31 -6.14
N GLU A 278 -21.28 5.18 -5.78
CA GLU A 278 -22.37 5.62 -6.63
C GLU A 278 -22.06 7.05 -7.11
N VAL A 279 -22.28 7.32 -8.40
CA VAL A 279 -22.10 8.63 -9.03
C VAL A 279 -23.45 9.26 -9.30
#